data_39e2bbdf2c0328501804dafaf56da515
#
_entry.id   39e2bbdf2c0328501804dafaf56da515
#
_cell.length_a   1.000
_cell.length_b   1.000
_cell.length_c   1.000
_cell.angle_alpha   90.00
_cell.angle_beta   90.00
_cell.angle_gamma   90.00
#
_symmetry.space_group_name_H-M   'P 1'
#
loop_
_entity.id
_entity.type
_entity.pdbx_description
1 polymer ?
#
loop_
_entity_poly.entity_id
_entity_poly.type
_entity_poly.pdbx_seq_one_letter_code
_entity_poly.pdbx_strand_id
1 'polypeptide(L)'
;MKLIKQLPLSLLLWIVLSHATTNIQAQPNGSGAAQRVAYKVGFLGVPSHPQVDWNAANLQRMKNLGFNVLQLNIAWGYRPNDEPLNLEDVIDLPPEMSLTLGDQNRKEARTRERIAVRSEKLRQRIEISRQLGFRTMFHFGAPNVFYPPESPGGTDALLDQCISDEATVARYVTLIKAFHAKFPGVDDLLCYTYDQNAWLCSEAGACPRCHGVPLSERVSKFINTLARTWRELHPKGTLYWEPWELSAGQTYHSVDLLDASCVGLSLHSSIAEVQIALPADRWFRNMLTKAEERNIPVIGELWTGSPTEEMEPYLHIATPLATLRALRAVNNAGKLTGIKEYYGNVPDKEDPNLRMTGIFFNNPDISDESALATLAQPYNEAAQGVSAYWKLSSEAIEMYPWDVSWRAREVGRSNPRHPTTAAVLKGASWQTPEWQSNRRTAFLRTDQTDSPNFWMREDIQLRFEQSASKLQAAIAAAQSVQGKIPDAYKATFDKSVEELAGLKTRVLSYAYHLRESNLADLIRDTAKQGLKVNERNVLELRSLLVKDQKNMGTEEPMGSAITTLDNDLDQFLKIYFLPSAPAGKMENWDSPGFWSITSQ
;
A
#
# COMPACT_ATOMS: atom_id res chain seq x y z
N MET A 1 45.18 -19.39 58.60
CA MET A 1 45.98 -19.69 57.43
C MET A 1 45.35 -20.83 56.66
N LYS A 2 44.52 -20.52 55.66
CA LYS A 2 44.07 -21.48 54.63
C LYS A 2 43.92 -20.70 53.34
N LEU A 3 44.71 -21.02 52.34
CA LEU A 3 44.62 -20.50 50.98
C LEU A 3 43.33 -20.95 50.34
N ILE A 4 42.49 -20.01 49.92
CA ILE A 4 41.42 -20.26 48.98
C ILE A 4 41.95 -19.84 47.60
N LYS A 5 42.14 -20.85 46.75
CA LYS A 5 42.51 -20.64 45.34
C LYS A 5 41.36 -19.97 44.60
N GLN A 6 41.65 -18.83 44.03
CA GLN A 6 40.74 -18.16 43.07
C GLN A 6 40.71 -18.97 41.78
N LEU A 7 39.53 -19.51 41.44
CA LEU A 7 39.22 -20.00 40.10
C LEU A 7 38.84 -18.79 39.24
N PRO A 8 39.30 -18.70 37.99
CA PRO A 8 39.01 -17.52 37.15
C PRO A 8 37.53 -17.45 36.76
N LEU A 9 36.97 -16.28 36.97
CA LEU A 9 35.56 -15.92 36.66
C LEU A 9 35.13 -16.19 35.21
N SER A 10 36.08 -16.37 34.32
CA SER A 10 35.85 -16.67 32.90
C SER A 10 35.28 -18.06 32.62
N LEU A 11 35.46 -19.02 33.51
CA LEU A 11 34.96 -20.39 33.31
C LEU A 11 33.46 -20.52 33.72
N LEU A 12 33.00 -19.68 34.65
CA LEU A 12 31.60 -19.66 35.06
C LEU A 12 30.67 -18.96 34.03
N LEU A 13 31.22 -17.97 33.32
CA LEU A 13 30.47 -17.29 32.24
C LEU A 13 30.22 -18.19 31.02
N TRP A 14 31.17 -19.10 30.74
CA TRP A 14 31.04 -20.04 29.62
C TRP A 14 30.02 -21.17 29.89
N ILE A 15 29.88 -21.59 31.12
CA ILE A 15 28.89 -22.64 31.49
C ILE A 15 27.44 -22.09 31.53
N VAL A 16 27.28 -20.80 31.85
CA VAL A 16 25.95 -20.16 31.83
C VAL A 16 25.50 -19.80 30.41
N LEU A 17 26.46 -19.46 29.52
CA LEU A 17 26.14 -19.17 28.11
C LEU A 17 25.93 -20.43 27.25
N SER A 18 26.50 -21.58 27.65
CA SER A 18 26.30 -22.84 26.91
C SER A 18 24.97 -23.56 27.21
N HIS A 19 24.22 -23.12 28.22
CA HIS A 19 22.89 -23.64 28.52
C HIS A 19 21.74 -22.70 28.17
N ALA A 20 22.02 -21.52 27.64
CA ALA A 20 21.00 -20.57 27.19
C ALA A 20 20.76 -20.57 25.66
N THR A 21 21.44 -21.45 24.93
CA THR A 21 21.03 -21.80 23.56
C THR A 21 20.05 -22.97 23.57
N THR A 22 19.00 -22.88 24.38
CA THR A 22 17.78 -23.59 24.06
C THR A 22 17.25 -22.97 22.78
N ASN A 23 17.39 -23.75 21.72
CA ASN A 23 16.67 -23.58 20.48
C ASN A 23 15.27 -23.01 20.74
N ILE A 24 15.08 -21.74 20.49
CA ILE A 24 13.80 -21.25 20.00
C ILE A 24 13.78 -21.71 18.53
N GLN A 25 13.71 -23.00 18.31
CA GLN A 25 13.00 -23.52 17.17
C GLN A 25 11.58 -23.00 17.36
N ALA A 26 11.21 -22.02 16.54
CA ALA A 26 9.81 -21.82 16.23
C ALA A 26 9.27 -23.24 15.96
N GLN A 27 8.41 -23.74 16.83
CA GLN A 27 7.71 -24.98 16.53
C GLN A 27 7.11 -24.77 15.14
N PRO A 28 7.38 -25.62 14.16
CA PRO A 28 6.57 -25.64 12.97
C PRO A 28 5.17 -25.95 13.51
N ASN A 29 4.29 -24.97 13.47
CA ASN A 29 2.87 -25.20 13.61
C ASN A 29 2.56 -26.40 12.72
N GLY A 30 1.90 -27.39 13.30
CA GLY A 30 1.73 -28.72 12.78
C GLY A 30 1.53 -28.76 11.27
N SER A 31 2.01 -29.82 10.64
CA SER A 31 1.84 -30.21 9.25
C SER A 31 0.35 -30.43 8.88
N GLY A 32 -0.44 -29.37 9.05
CA GLY A 32 -1.75 -29.27 8.41
C GLY A 32 -1.50 -28.75 7.00
N ALA A 33 -2.09 -29.39 5.99
CA ALA A 33 -2.11 -28.87 4.64
C ALA A 33 -2.50 -27.38 4.64
N ALA A 34 -1.80 -26.53 3.88
CA ALA A 34 -2.08 -25.10 3.85
C ALA A 34 -3.57 -24.86 3.57
N GLN A 35 -4.16 -23.93 4.29
CA GLN A 35 -5.56 -23.60 4.16
C GLN A 35 -5.86 -23.17 2.72
N ARG A 36 -6.80 -23.84 2.07
CA ARG A 36 -7.30 -23.42 0.77
C ARG A 36 -8.45 -22.45 0.98
N VAL A 37 -8.23 -21.18 0.66
CA VAL A 37 -9.29 -20.18 0.74
C VAL A 37 -10.40 -20.42 -0.28
N ALA A 38 -11.65 -20.16 0.12
CA ALA A 38 -12.81 -20.33 -0.73
C ALA A 38 -12.89 -19.26 -1.83
N TYR A 39 -12.56 -18.00 -1.48
CA TYR A 39 -12.60 -16.87 -2.40
C TYR A 39 -11.20 -16.45 -2.83
N LYS A 40 -10.99 -16.43 -4.13
CA LYS A 40 -9.79 -15.96 -4.79
C LYS A 40 -10.22 -14.77 -5.65
N VAL A 41 -10.12 -13.58 -5.06
CA VAL A 41 -10.71 -12.36 -5.59
C VAL A 41 -9.68 -11.61 -6.41
N GLY A 42 -9.99 -11.38 -7.67
CA GLY A 42 -9.20 -10.54 -8.54
C GLY A 42 -10.07 -9.44 -9.15
N PHE A 43 -9.43 -8.43 -9.70
CA PHE A 43 -10.10 -7.45 -10.54
C PHE A 43 -9.31 -7.23 -11.83
N LEU A 44 -9.98 -6.68 -12.81
CA LEU A 44 -9.43 -6.43 -14.13
C LEU A 44 -9.28 -4.95 -14.38
N GLY A 45 -8.17 -4.59 -14.98
CA GLY A 45 -7.89 -3.23 -15.35
C GLY A 45 -7.32 -2.37 -14.23
N VAL A 46 -6.69 -1.31 -14.64
CA VAL A 46 -6.20 -0.25 -13.75
C VAL A 46 -7.19 0.90 -13.71
N PRO A 47 -7.12 1.73 -12.68
CA PRO A 47 -7.99 2.88 -12.54
C PRO A 47 -8.09 3.78 -13.78
N SER A 48 -7.03 3.94 -14.55
CA SER A 48 -6.99 4.80 -15.74
C SER A 48 -7.49 4.14 -17.03
N HIS A 49 -7.41 2.81 -17.16
CA HIS A 49 -7.73 2.06 -18.40
C HIS A 49 -8.47 0.75 -18.15
N PRO A 50 -9.54 0.73 -17.35
CA PRO A 50 -10.19 -0.52 -16.93
C PRO A 50 -10.91 -1.25 -18.08
N GLN A 51 -11.37 -0.52 -19.10
CA GLN A 51 -12.14 -1.10 -20.19
C GLN A 51 -11.31 -2.01 -21.11
N VAL A 52 -9.99 -1.86 -21.14
CA VAL A 52 -9.10 -2.68 -21.97
C VAL A 52 -9.11 -4.14 -21.55
N ASP A 53 -9.36 -4.41 -20.28
CA ASP A 53 -9.19 -5.72 -19.68
C ASP A 53 -10.49 -6.51 -19.55
N TRP A 54 -11.65 -5.84 -19.63
CA TRP A 54 -12.97 -6.48 -19.53
C TRP A 54 -13.38 -7.14 -20.83
N ASN A 55 -12.73 -8.26 -21.16
CA ASN A 55 -13.03 -9.09 -22.31
C ASN A 55 -12.95 -10.58 -21.96
N ALA A 56 -13.58 -11.43 -22.77
CA ALA A 56 -13.67 -12.85 -22.50
C ALA A 56 -12.32 -13.54 -22.37
N ALA A 57 -11.31 -13.13 -23.13
CA ALA A 57 -10.00 -13.74 -23.11
C ALA A 57 -9.28 -13.47 -21.77
N ASN A 58 -9.34 -12.24 -21.26
CA ASN A 58 -8.75 -11.89 -19.97
C ASN A 58 -9.50 -12.56 -18.80
N LEU A 59 -10.83 -12.59 -18.83
CA LEU A 59 -11.61 -13.29 -17.81
C LEU A 59 -11.29 -14.80 -17.80
N GLN A 60 -11.19 -15.41 -18.97
CA GLN A 60 -10.82 -16.83 -19.06
C GLN A 60 -9.39 -17.07 -18.54
N ARG A 61 -8.46 -16.15 -18.80
CA ARG A 61 -7.11 -16.18 -18.24
C ARG A 61 -7.14 -16.12 -16.70
N MET A 62 -7.89 -15.19 -16.12
CA MET A 62 -8.06 -15.09 -14.66
C MET A 62 -8.63 -16.39 -14.08
N LYS A 63 -9.62 -16.96 -14.74
CA LYS A 63 -10.18 -18.26 -14.33
C LYS A 63 -9.13 -19.39 -14.37
N ASN A 64 -8.32 -19.45 -15.40
CA ASN A 64 -7.26 -20.44 -15.54
C ASN A 64 -6.17 -20.30 -14.48
N LEU A 65 -5.93 -19.07 -13.98
CA LEU A 65 -5.06 -18.79 -12.84
C LEU A 65 -5.71 -19.17 -11.49
N GLY A 66 -6.97 -19.58 -11.48
CA GLY A 66 -7.67 -20.04 -10.30
C GLY A 66 -8.51 -19.00 -9.58
N PHE A 67 -8.62 -17.77 -10.10
CA PHE A 67 -9.58 -16.79 -9.58
C PHE A 67 -11.01 -17.28 -9.77
N ASN A 68 -11.86 -17.05 -8.78
CA ASN A 68 -13.26 -17.48 -8.78
C ASN A 68 -14.24 -16.39 -8.37
N VAL A 69 -13.74 -15.23 -7.92
CA VAL A 69 -14.51 -14.02 -7.62
C VAL A 69 -13.90 -12.86 -8.40
N LEU A 70 -14.74 -12.04 -9.03
CA LEU A 70 -14.30 -10.82 -9.70
C LEU A 70 -14.90 -9.58 -9.03
N GLN A 71 -14.02 -8.66 -8.63
CA GLN A 71 -14.41 -7.31 -8.27
C GLN A 71 -14.70 -6.54 -9.56
N LEU A 72 -15.95 -6.07 -9.69
CA LEU A 72 -16.48 -5.51 -10.94
C LEU A 72 -15.98 -4.09 -11.25
N ASN A 73 -15.52 -3.40 -10.22
CA ASN A 73 -15.07 -2.00 -10.27
C ASN A 73 -14.15 -1.69 -9.11
N ILE A 74 -13.58 -0.49 -9.12
CA ILE A 74 -12.82 0.06 -8.00
C ILE A 74 -13.42 1.41 -7.64
N ALA A 75 -13.77 1.63 -6.38
CA ALA A 75 -14.47 2.84 -5.95
C ALA A 75 -13.55 4.07 -5.75
N TRP A 76 -12.25 3.89 -5.68
CA TRP A 76 -11.25 4.94 -5.40
C TRP A 76 -10.33 5.20 -6.59
N GLY A 77 -9.54 6.28 -6.51
CA GLY A 77 -8.55 6.69 -7.51
C GLY A 77 -9.17 7.41 -8.72
N TYR A 78 -8.31 7.93 -9.60
CA TYR A 78 -8.71 8.60 -10.84
C TYR A 78 -9.25 7.61 -11.86
N ARG A 79 -10.38 7.94 -12.48
CA ARG A 79 -11.07 7.08 -13.44
C ARG A 79 -11.60 7.87 -14.62
N PRO A 80 -11.73 7.21 -15.78
CA PRO A 80 -12.55 7.75 -16.86
C PRO A 80 -13.97 8.03 -16.39
N ASN A 81 -14.58 9.09 -16.94
CA ASN A 81 -15.92 9.52 -16.55
C ASN A 81 -17.03 8.51 -16.84
N ASP A 82 -16.74 7.48 -17.62
CA ASP A 82 -17.68 6.42 -17.99
C ASP A 82 -17.53 5.14 -17.15
N GLU A 83 -16.71 5.16 -16.08
CA GLU A 83 -16.52 4.01 -15.19
C GLU A 83 -17.54 3.97 -14.04
N PRO A 84 -18.10 2.79 -13.71
CA PRO A 84 -18.90 2.61 -12.51
C PRO A 84 -18.00 2.64 -11.27
N LEU A 85 -18.06 3.73 -10.49
CA LEU A 85 -17.24 3.89 -9.29
C LEU A 85 -17.98 3.54 -8.00
N ASN A 86 -19.16 4.15 -7.81
CA ASN A 86 -19.95 4.05 -6.61
C ASN A 86 -21.41 3.74 -6.96
N LEU A 87 -22.23 3.48 -5.95
CA LEU A 87 -23.66 3.25 -6.14
C LEU A 87 -24.33 4.43 -6.87
N GLU A 88 -23.95 5.64 -6.52
CA GLU A 88 -24.49 6.87 -7.12
C GLU A 88 -24.11 7.08 -8.59
N ASP A 89 -23.10 6.37 -9.05
CA ASP A 89 -22.65 6.47 -10.45
C ASP A 89 -23.44 5.55 -11.40
N VAL A 90 -24.17 4.60 -10.84
CA VAL A 90 -24.98 3.63 -11.60
C VAL A 90 -26.46 3.66 -11.24
N ILE A 91 -26.84 4.36 -10.17
CA ILE A 91 -28.24 4.52 -9.73
C ILE A 91 -28.63 5.99 -9.80
N ASP A 92 -29.73 6.26 -10.50
CA ASP A 92 -30.38 7.58 -10.53
C ASP A 92 -31.30 7.68 -9.30
N LEU A 93 -30.94 8.53 -8.36
CA LEU A 93 -31.74 8.80 -7.16
C LEU A 93 -32.78 9.89 -7.44
N PRO A 94 -33.91 9.86 -6.74
CA PRO A 94 -34.84 10.98 -6.75
C PRO A 94 -34.13 12.28 -6.33
N PRO A 95 -34.55 13.44 -6.89
CA PRO A 95 -33.87 14.73 -6.63
C PRO A 95 -33.75 15.06 -5.13
N GLU A 96 -34.74 14.69 -4.32
CA GLU A 96 -34.73 14.92 -2.88
C GLU A 96 -33.69 14.08 -2.10
N MET A 97 -33.20 13.00 -2.71
CA MET A 97 -32.15 12.16 -2.16
C MET A 97 -30.78 12.42 -2.81
N SER A 98 -30.75 13.25 -3.83
CA SER A 98 -29.51 13.63 -4.50
C SER A 98 -28.75 14.60 -3.63
N LEU A 99 -27.46 14.31 -3.41
CA LEU A 99 -26.60 15.23 -2.68
C LEU A 99 -26.37 16.50 -3.49
N THR A 100 -26.39 17.62 -2.81
CA THR A 100 -25.94 18.89 -3.37
C THR A 100 -24.43 18.79 -3.50
N LEU A 101 -23.95 18.33 -4.63
CA LEU A 101 -22.53 18.26 -4.92
C LEU A 101 -22.00 19.69 -5.08
N GLY A 102 -21.07 20.09 -4.22
CA GLY A 102 -20.45 21.41 -4.26
C GLY A 102 -19.63 21.66 -5.52
N ASP A 103 -19.24 20.61 -6.21
CA ASP A 103 -18.44 20.66 -7.42
C ASP A 103 -19.30 20.45 -8.67
N GLN A 104 -19.31 21.43 -9.56
CA GLN A 104 -20.05 21.39 -10.81
C GLN A 104 -19.62 20.24 -11.73
N ASN A 105 -18.33 19.93 -11.77
CA ASN A 105 -17.79 18.82 -12.56
C ASN A 105 -18.39 17.47 -12.13
N ARG A 106 -18.76 17.32 -10.87
CA ARG A 106 -19.36 16.10 -10.35
C ARG A 106 -20.87 16.03 -10.60
N LYS A 107 -21.56 17.17 -10.63
CA LYS A 107 -22.94 17.23 -11.11
C LYS A 107 -23.02 16.79 -12.56
N GLU A 108 -22.12 17.28 -13.41
CA GLU A 108 -21.99 16.87 -14.80
C GLU A 108 -21.61 15.40 -14.95
N ALA A 109 -20.82 14.86 -14.02
CA ALA A 109 -20.43 13.45 -14.02
C ALA A 109 -21.59 12.50 -13.68
N ARG A 110 -22.70 12.98 -13.10
CA ARG A 110 -23.86 12.17 -12.69
C ARG A 110 -25.14 12.53 -13.45
N THR A 111 -25.02 12.90 -14.70
CA THR A 111 -26.18 13.03 -15.57
C THR A 111 -26.82 11.66 -15.83
N ARG A 112 -28.12 11.65 -16.16
CA ARG A 112 -28.85 10.40 -16.48
C ARG A 112 -28.20 9.63 -17.63
N GLU A 113 -27.67 10.32 -18.62
CA GLU A 113 -26.99 9.73 -19.75
C GLU A 113 -25.70 9.02 -19.31
N ARG A 114 -24.90 9.63 -18.45
CA ARG A 114 -23.67 9.02 -17.93
C ARG A 114 -23.96 7.85 -16.99
N ILE A 115 -24.98 7.99 -16.13
CA ILE A 115 -25.47 6.87 -15.30
C ILE A 115 -25.91 5.71 -16.18
N ALA A 116 -26.60 5.97 -17.29
CA ALA A 116 -27.02 4.93 -18.22
C ALA A 116 -25.82 4.20 -18.86
N VAL A 117 -24.81 4.93 -19.32
CA VAL A 117 -23.58 4.36 -19.90
C VAL A 117 -22.84 3.47 -18.89
N ARG A 118 -22.63 3.96 -17.66
CA ARG A 118 -21.95 3.20 -16.60
C ARG A 118 -22.77 1.97 -16.18
N SER A 119 -24.08 2.10 -16.12
CA SER A 119 -24.98 1.00 -15.80
C SER A 119 -24.94 -0.10 -16.84
N GLU A 120 -24.87 0.27 -18.12
CA GLU A 120 -24.74 -0.71 -19.20
C GLU A 120 -23.38 -1.42 -19.15
N LYS A 121 -22.31 -0.67 -18.93
CA LYS A 121 -20.96 -1.24 -18.75
C LYS A 121 -20.92 -2.22 -17.57
N LEU A 122 -21.52 -1.87 -16.43
CA LEU A 122 -21.60 -2.77 -15.28
C LEU A 122 -22.43 -4.02 -15.59
N ARG A 123 -23.53 -3.88 -16.31
CA ARG A 123 -24.36 -5.03 -16.71
C ARG A 123 -23.57 -6.02 -17.58
N GLN A 124 -22.81 -5.52 -18.56
CA GLN A 124 -21.96 -6.33 -19.41
C GLN A 124 -20.87 -7.06 -18.61
N ARG A 125 -20.25 -6.38 -17.63
CA ARG A 125 -19.27 -7.02 -16.73
C ARG A 125 -19.87 -8.13 -15.89
N ILE A 126 -21.07 -7.90 -15.33
CA ILE A 126 -21.79 -8.92 -14.57
C ILE A 126 -22.11 -10.13 -15.47
N GLU A 127 -22.67 -9.87 -16.65
CA GLU A 127 -23.07 -10.92 -17.57
C GLU A 127 -21.89 -11.81 -17.98
N ILE A 128 -20.82 -11.25 -18.50
CA ILE A 128 -19.63 -12.01 -18.93
C ILE A 128 -18.98 -12.75 -17.76
N SER A 129 -18.93 -12.15 -16.56
CA SER A 129 -18.40 -12.80 -15.37
C SER A 129 -19.20 -14.04 -15.00
N ARG A 130 -20.51 -13.92 -14.99
CA ARG A 130 -21.41 -15.04 -14.67
C ARG A 130 -21.43 -16.13 -15.73
N GLN A 131 -21.37 -15.77 -17.01
CA GLN A 131 -21.24 -16.75 -18.11
C GLN A 131 -19.99 -17.63 -17.94
N LEU A 132 -18.92 -17.06 -17.43
CA LEU A 132 -17.69 -17.78 -17.13
C LEU A 132 -17.68 -18.44 -15.72
N GLY A 133 -18.76 -18.32 -14.97
CA GLY A 133 -18.93 -18.95 -13.66
C GLY A 133 -18.13 -18.30 -12.53
N PHE A 134 -17.88 -16.99 -12.62
CA PHE A 134 -17.36 -16.21 -11.51
C PHE A 134 -18.48 -15.78 -10.57
N ARG A 135 -18.18 -15.72 -9.29
CA ARG A 135 -18.88 -14.91 -8.31
C ARG A 135 -18.50 -13.45 -8.50
N THR A 136 -19.43 -12.53 -8.25
CA THR A 136 -19.25 -11.10 -8.53
C THR A 136 -19.31 -10.26 -7.27
N MET A 137 -18.48 -9.23 -7.19
CA MET A 137 -18.41 -8.30 -6.07
C MET A 137 -18.40 -6.87 -6.59
N PHE A 138 -19.28 -6.01 -6.06
CA PHE A 138 -19.31 -4.59 -6.41
C PHE A 138 -18.72 -3.75 -5.28
N HIS A 139 -17.75 -2.90 -5.61
CA HIS A 139 -17.04 -2.04 -4.70
C HIS A 139 -17.64 -0.63 -4.67
N PHE A 140 -17.90 -0.08 -3.49
CA PHE A 140 -18.37 1.29 -3.32
C PHE A 140 -17.82 1.91 -2.04
N GLY A 141 -17.60 3.24 -2.05
CA GLY A 141 -17.23 4.02 -0.88
C GLY A 141 -18.47 4.59 -0.20
N ALA A 142 -18.55 4.54 1.13
CA ALA A 142 -19.64 5.10 1.90
C ALA A 142 -19.18 5.60 3.29
N PRO A 143 -19.57 6.80 3.68
CA PRO A 143 -20.25 7.82 2.88
C PRO A 143 -19.33 8.41 1.83
N ASN A 144 -19.86 8.64 0.64
CA ASN A 144 -19.09 9.31 -0.42
C ASN A 144 -19.23 10.82 -0.24
N VAL A 145 -18.23 11.42 0.38
CA VAL A 145 -18.20 12.82 0.78
C VAL A 145 -17.23 13.62 -0.07
N PHE A 146 -17.64 14.81 -0.44
CA PHE A 146 -16.79 15.74 -1.15
C PHE A 146 -16.38 16.88 -0.24
N TYR A 147 -15.09 17.11 -0.12
CA TYR A 147 -14.60 18.30 0.55
C TYR A 147 -14.98 19.54 -0.23
N PRO A 148 -15.63 20.52 0.39
CA PRO A 148 -15.57 21.86 -0.15
C PRO A 148 -14.08 22.30 -0.14
N PRO A 149 -13.56 22.87 -1.24
CA PRO A 149 -12.16 23.26 -1.34
C PRO A 149 -11.67 24.19 -0.23
N GLU A 150 -12.57 24.78 0.53
CA GLU A 150 -12.35 25.87 1.48
C GLU A 150 -12.51 25.48 2.96
N SER A 151 -12.75 24.20 3.26
CA SER A 151 -12.89 23.76 4.65
C SER A 151 -11.53 23.37 5.23
N PRO A 152 -10.85 24.23 5.97
CA PRO A 152 -9.65 23.84 6.70
C PRO A 152 -10.06 22.90 7.83
N GLY A 153 -9.75 21.62 7.65
CA GLY A 153 -10.03 20.61 8.66
C GLY A 153 -11.50 20.20 8.86
N GLY A 154 -12.32 20.61 8.05
CA GLY A 154 -13.68 20.42 7.61
C GLY A 154 -14.62 19.45 8.31
N THR A 155 -14.58 19.32 9.62
CA THR A 155 -15.52 18.44 10.33
C THR A 155 -16.96 18.99 10.30
N ASP A 156 -17.13 20.29 10.21
CA ASP A 156 -18.46 20.92 10.29
C ASP A 156 -19.17 21.02 8.93
N ALA A 157 -18.42 21.05 7.84
CA ALA A 157 -18.98 21.15 6.49
C ALA A 157 -19.61 19.84 5.97
N LEU A 158 -19.52 18.75 6.72
CA LEU A 158 -19.88 17.41 6.28
C LEU A 158 -21.07 16.84 7.03
N LEU A 159 -21.79 17.66 7.78
CA LEU A 159 -22.97 17.25 8.55
C LEU A 159 -24.08 16.62 7.70
N ASP A 160 -24.17 17.01 6.43
CA ASP A 160 -25.16 16.47 5.49
C ASP A 160 -24.90 14.99 5.12
N GLN A 161 -23.71 14.47 5.45
CA GLN A 161 -23.33 13.09 5.12
C GLN A 161 -22.82 12.32 6.33
N CYS A 162 -23.22 12.75 7.50
CA CYS A 162 -22.90 12.09 8.73
C CYS A 162 -23.52 10.69 8.78
N ILE A 163 -22.72 9.65 9.04
CA ILE A 163 -23.21 8.27 9.19
C ILE A 163 -24.18 8.07 10.36
N SER A 164 -24.26 9.04 11.28
CA SER A 164 -25.23 9.06 12.37
C SER A 164 -26.50 9.84 12.02
N ASP A 165 -26.59 10.36 10.79
CA ASP A 165 -27.79 11.02 10.28
C ASP A 165 -28.74 10.02 9.64
N GLU A 166 -29.99 10.02 10.07
CA GLU A 166 -31.01 9.11 9.55
C GLU A 166 -31.25 9.28 8.04
N ALA A 167 -31.15 10.51 7.55
CA ALA A 167 -31.31 10.78 6.12
C ALA A 167 -30.14 10.18 5.30
N THR A 168 -28.93 10.28 5.80
CA THR A 168 -27.75 9.64 5.17
C THR A 168 -27.91 8.12 5.15
N VAL A 169 -28.30 7.52 6.26
CA VAL A 169 -28.52 6.06 6.36
C VAL A 169 -29.63 5.62 5.40
N ALA A 170 -30.77 6.32 5.41
CA ALA A 170 -31.91 6.02 4.54
C ALA A 170 -31.55 6.12 3.05
N ARG A 171 -30.71 7.10 2.70
CA ARG A 171 -30.18 7.26 1.34
C ARG A 171 -29.39 6.05 0.89
N TYR A 172 -28.44 5.55 1.69
CA TYR A 172 -27.67 4.37 1.34
C TYR A 172 -28.49 3.09 1.30
N VAL A 173 -29.46 2.93 2.21
CA VAL A 173 -30.44 1.84 2.15
C VAL A 173 -31.21 1.87 0.83
N THR A 174 -31.67 3.06 0.40
CA THR A 174 -32.37 3.24 -0.88
C THR A 174 -31.47 2.92 -2.07
N LEU A 175 -30.20 3.39 -2.05
CA LEU A 175 -29.21 3.08 -3.08
C LEU A 175 -28.98 1.57 -3.21
N ILE A 176 -28.79 0.85 -2.11
CA ILE A 176 -28.59 -0.60 -2.12
C ILE A 176 -29.81 -1.34 -2.65
N LYS A 177 -31.02 -0.93 -2.26
CA LYS A 177 -32.28 -1.52 -2.78
C LYS A 177 -32.42 -1.31 -4.28
N ALA A 178 -32.20 -0.08 -4.75
CA ALA A 178 -32.27 0.25 -6.16
C ALA A 178 -31.14 -0.46 -6.97
N PHE A 179 -29.95 -0.57 -6.38
CA PHE A 179 -28.83 -1.29 -6.97
C PHE A 179 -29.16 -2.77 -7.17
N HIS A 180 -29.65 -3.45 -6.14
CA HIS A 180 -30.05 -4.85 -6.26
C HIS A 180 -31.16 -5.06 -7.30
N ALA A 181 -32.14 -4.20 -7.32
CA ALA A 181 -33.24 -4.28 -8.32
C ALA A 181 -32.69 -4.12 -9.75
N LYS A 182 -31.68 -3.27 -9.96
CA LYS A 182 -31.10 -3.00 -11.28
C LYS A 182 -30.04 -4.03 -11.69
N PHE A 183 -29.32 -4.59 -10.72
CA PHE A 183 -28.19 -5.50 -10.91
C PHE A 183 -28.30 -6.77 -10.04
N PRO A 184 -29.34 -7.60 -10.23
CA PRO A 184 -29.57 -8.78 -9.38
C PRO A 184 -28.50 -9.86 -9.55
N GLY A 185 -27.59 -9.69 -10.51
CA GLY A 185 -26.48 -10.60 -10.76
C GLY A 185 -25.22 -10.30 -9.94
N VAL A 186 -25.22 -9.30 -9.06
CA VAL A 186 -24.13 -9.05 -8.12
C VAL A 186 -24.34 -9.92 -6.87
N ASP A 187 -23.31 -10.67 -6.50
CA ASP A 187 -23.39 -11.62 -5.38
C ASP A 187 -23.00 -10.97 -4.05
N ASP A 188 -21.93 -10.17 -4.02
CA ASP A 188 -21.42 -9.54 -2.80
C ASP A 188 -21.21 -8.04 -2.99
N LEU A 189 -21.23 -7.31 -1.88
CA LEU A 189 -20.81 -5.93 -1.83
C LEU A 189 -19.48 -5.79 -1.07
N LEU A 190 -18.64 -4.86 -1.51
CA LEU A 190 -17.47 -4.42 -0.81
C LEU A 190 -17.65 -2.93 -0.51
N CYS A 191 -17.80 -2.61 0.77
CA CYS A 191 -17.99 -1.25 1.24
C CYS A 191 -16.71 -0.75 1.85
N TYR A 192 -16.06 0.20 1.19
CA TYR A 192 -14.89 0.83 1.74
C TYR A 192 -15.24 2.15 2.40
N THR A 193 -14.62 2.42 3.54
CA THR A 193 -14.89 3.62 4.32
C THR A 193 -13.61 4.42 4.52
N TYR A 194 -13.73 5.74 4.32
CA TYR A 194 -12.86 6.74 4.92
C TYR A 194 -11.48 7.00 4.31
N ASP A 195 -11.28 6.71 3.05
CA ASP A 195 -10.17 7.25 2.30
C ASP A 195 -10.63 8.46 1.47
N GLN A 196 -9.73 9.24 1.00
CA GLN A 196 -9.75 10.44 0.12
C GLN A 196 -11.10 11.17 -0.08
N ASN A 197 -12.21 10.44 -0.21
CA ASN A 197 -13.55 10.97 -0.49
C ASN A 197 -14.60 10.52 0.52
N ALA A 198 -14.24 9.86 1.59
CA ALA A 198 -15.13 9.43 2.64
C ALA A 198 -14.70 10.09 3.96
N TRP A 199 -15.64 10.65 4.70
CA TRP A 199 -15.34 11.47 5.85
C TRP A 199 -16.18 11.11 7.06
N LEU A 200 -15.56 11.20 8.23
CA LEU A 200 -16.21 10.97 9.50
C LEU A 200 -16.20 12.20 10.38
N CYS A 201 -17.34 12.48 10.98
CA CYS A 201 -17.40 13.41 12.07
C CYS A 201 -16.58 12.89 13.26
N SER A 202 -15.79 13.77 13.87
CA SER A 202 -15.11 13.47 15.12
C SER A 202 -16.10 13.30 16.27
N GLU A 203 -15.82 12.37 17.17
CA GLU A 203 -16.54 12.29 18.46
C GLU A 203 -16.26 13.50 19.35
N ALA A 204 -15.13 14.19 19.15
CA ALA A 204 -14.78 15.43 19.83
C ALA A 204 -15.18 16.68 19.04
N GLY A 205 -15.75 16.53 17.83
CA GLY A 205 -16.14 17.63 16.95
C GLY A 205 -17.49 18.25 17.30
N ALA A 206 -17.88 19.26 16.51
CA ALA A 206 -19.10 20.04 16.72
C ALA A 206 -20.40 19.33 16.28
N CYS A 207 -20.31 18.19 15.61
CA CYS A 207 -21.51 17.49 15.15
C CYS A 207 -22.38 16.98 16.30
N PRO A 208 -23.62 17.49 16.50
CA PRO A 208 -24.43 17.12 17.64
C PRO A 208 -24.84 15.65 17.68
N ARG A 209 -24.79 14.96 16.54
CA ARG A 209 -25.11 13.53 16.43
C ARG A 209 -23.93 12.61 16.76
N CYS A 210 -22.71 13.15 16.65
CA CYS A 210 -21.48 12.35 16.78
C CYS A 210 -20.71 12.68 18.04
N HIS A 211 -20.93 13.88 18.62
CA HIS A 211 -20.22 14.33 19.82
C HIS A 211 -20.40 13.35 20.98
N GLY A 212 -19.28 12.91 21.54
CA GLY A 212 -19.27 11.96 22.67
C GLY A 212 -19.64 10.53 22.33
N VAL A 213 -19.89 10.20 21.06
CA VAL A 213 -20.18 8.82 20.63
C VAL A 213 -18.96 8.22 19.91
N PRO A 214 -18.39 7.12 20.40
CA PRO A 214 -17.22 6.49 19.81
C PRO A 214 -17.42 6.19 18.33
N LEU A 215 -16.37 6.43 17.53
CA LEU A 215 -16.42 6.19 16.08
C LEU A 215 -16.72 4.73 15.75
N SER A 216 -16.11 3.79 16.49
CA SER A 216 -16.34 2.36 16.32
C SER A 216 -17.81 1.95 16.47
N GLU A 217 -18.56 2.58 17.37
CA GLU A 217 -20.00 2.33 17.52
C GLU A 217 -20.80 2.85 16.33
N ARG A 218 -20.49 4.08 15.90
CA ARG A 218 -21.20 4.74 14.79
C ARG A 218 -20.97 4.02 13.47
N VAL A 219 -19.71 3.67 13.18
CA VAL A 219 -19.40 2.98 11.92
C VAL A 219 -19.95 1.57 11.90
N SER A 220 -19.87 0.83 13.00
CA SER A 220 -20.45 -0.51 13.07
C SER A 220 -21.96 -0.50 12.90
N LYS A 221 -22.68 0.47 13.49
CA LYS A 221 -24.12 0.64 13.30
C LYS A 221 -24.47 0.92 11.84
N PHE A 222 -23.70 1.78 11.19
CA PHE A 222 -23.88 2.12 9.78
C PHE A 222 -23.66 0.88 8.90
N ILE A 223 -22.52 0.22 9.02
CA ILE A 223 -22.18 -0.98 8.25
C ILE A 223 -23.18 -2.11 8.47
N ASN A 224 -23.59 -2.36 9.72
CA ASN A 224 -24.60 -3.37 10.03
C ASN A 224 -25.92 -3.08 9.30
N THR A 225 -26.33 -1.82 9.25
CA THR A 225 -27.57 -1.44 8.55
C THR A 225 -27.47 -1.72 7.05
N LEU A 226 -26.36 -1.36 6.42
CA LEU A 226 -26.14 -1.63 4.99
C LEU A 226 -26.08 -3.15 4.72
N ALA A 227 -25.37 -3.89 5.55
CA ALA A 227 -25.20 -5.33 5.40
C ALA A 227 -26.52 -6.10 5.59
N ARG A 228 -27.33 -5.73 6.58
CA ARG A 228 -28.68 -6.31 6.75
C ARG A 228 -29.55 -6.04 5.54
N THR A 229 -29.55 -4.80 5.05
CA THR A 229 -30.29 -4.44 3.83
C THR A 229 -29.85 -5.33 2.65
N TRP A 230 -28.55 -5.54 2.46
CA TRP A 230 -28.07 -6.41 1.39
C TRP A 230 -28.49 -7.87 1.61
N ARG A 231 -28.33 -8.39 2.83
CA ARG A 231 -28.68 -9.77 3.19
C ARG A 231 -30.18 -10.07 3.02
N GLU A 232 -31.05 -9.10 3.34
CA GLU A 232 -32.50 -9.22 3.12
C GLU A 232 -32.85 -9.35 1.63
N LEU A 233 -32.17 -8.60 0.78
CA LEU A 233 -32.37 -8.61 -0.67
C LEU A 233 -31.68 -9.81 -1.33
N HIS A 234 -30.54 -10.21 -0.83
CA HIS A 234 -29.71 -11.28 -1.35
C HIS A 234 -29.27 -12.25 -0.24
N PRO A 235 -30.07 -13.27 0.10
CA PRO A 235 -29.85 -14.13 1.27
C PRO A 235 -28.50 -14.87 1.31
N LYS A 236 -27.83 -15.04 0.16
CA LYS A 236 -26.50 -15.65 0.06
C LYS A 236 -25.37 -14.63 -0.10
N GLY A 237 -25.70 -13.34 -0.20
CA GLY A 237 -24.75 -12.26 -0.37
C GLY A 237 -24.16 -11.82 0.95
N THR A 238 -22.95 -11.32 0.94
CA THR A 238 -22.26 -10.73 2.07
C THR A 238 -21.84 -9.31 1.70
N LEU A 239 -22.00 -8.37 2.64
CA LEU A 239 -21.33 -7.09 2.55
C LEU A 239 -20.02 -7.21 3.32
N TYR A 240 -18.92 -7.12 2.59
CA TYR A 240 -17.59 -7.03 3.17
C TYR A 240 -17.26 -5.57 3.46
N TRP A 241 -16.86 -5.27 4.68
CA TRP A 241 -16.40 -3.95 5.06
C TRP A 241 -14.88 -3.89 4.96
N GLU A 242 -14.40 -2.91 4.20
CA GLU A 242 -12.99 -2.56 4.04
C GLU A 242 -12.74 -1.30 4.89
N PRO A 243 -12.26 -1.45 6.15
CA PRO A 243 -11.99 -0.33 7.02
C PRO A 243 -10.71 0.38 6.58
N TRP A 244 -10.86 1.62 6.15
CA TRP A 244 -9.79 2.46 5.69
C TRP A 244 -9.68 3.68 6.59
N GLU A 245 -8.47 4.17 6.83
CA GLU A 245 -8.18 5.35 7.67
C GLU A 245 -8.77 5.34 9.12
N LEU A 246 -9.28 4.22 9.58
CA LEU A 246 -9.57 4.04 11.00
C LEU A 246 -8.27 3.65 11.73
N SER A 247 -8.14 4.06 12.99
CA SER A 247 -7.03 3.56 13.80
C SER A 247 -7.16 2.05 14.02
N ALA A 248 -6.04 1.40 14.27
CA ALA A 248 -6.01 -0.01 14.59
C ALA A 248 -6.96 -0.36 15.76
N GLY A 249 -6.98 0.47 16.81
CA GLY A 249 -7.87 0.30 17.96
C GLY A 249 -9.34 0.47 17.61
N GLN A 250 -9.68 1.48 16.79
CA GLN A 250 -11.05 1.71 16.33
C GLN A 250 -11.57 0.53 15.50
N THR A 251 -10.77 0.04 14.54
CA THR A 251 -11.15 -1.12 13.74
C THR A 251 -11.29 -2.37 14.60
N TYR A 252 -10.34 -2.62 15.49
CA TYR A 252 -10.37 -3.78 16.39
C TYR A 252 -11.61 -3.78 17.30
N HIS A 253 -11.96 -2.61 17.87
CA HIS A 253 -13.16 -2.47 18.69
C HIS A 253 -14.45 -2.61 17.88
N SER A 254 -14.46 -2.14 16.63
CA SER A 254 -15.63 -2.27 15.76
C SER A 254 -16.05 -3.72 15.53
N VAL A 255 -15.08 -4.66 15.48
CA VAL A 255 -15.38 -6.10 15.25
C VAL A 255 -16.35 -6.66 16.29
N ASP A 256 -16.29 -6.22 17.55
CA ASP A 256 -17.22 -6.66 18.59
C ASP A 256 -18.67 -6.24 18.33
N LEU A 257 -18.84 -5.19 17.57
CA LEU A 257 -20.13 -4.53 17.31
C LEU A 257 -20.74 -4.91 15.96
N LEU A 258 -19.97 -5.62 15.11
CA LEU A 258 -20.45 -6.07 13.80
C LEU A 258 -21.43 -7.23 13.91
N ASP A 259 -22.40 -7.25 13.01
CA ASP A 259 -23.38 -8.32 12.87
C ASP A 259 -22.80 -9.45 12.02
N ALA A 260 -22.27 -10.46 12.68
CA ALA A 260 -21.62 -11.61 12.05
C ALA A 260 -22.54 -12.41 11.09
N SER A 261 -23.86 -12.21 11.15
CA SER A 261 -24.80 -12.91 10.27
C SER A 261 -24.78 -12.38 8.84
N CYS A 262 -24.30 -11.15 8.63
CA CYS A 262 -24.38 -10.49 7.32
C CYS A 262 -23.14 -9.68 6.93
N VAL A 263 -22.26 -9.33 7.88
CA VAL A 263 -21.02 -8.57 7.63
C VAL A 263 -19.85 -9.52 7.47
N GLY A 264 -19.01 -9.24 6.47
CA GLY A 264 -17.64 -9.75 6.36
C GLY A 264 -16.65 -8.60 6.50
N LEU A 265 -15.35 -8.91 6.57
CA LEU A 265 -14.27 -7.94 6.57
C LEU A 265 -13.37 -8.16 5.35
N SER A 266 -12.88 -7.08 4.78
CA SER A 266 -11.78 -7.07 3.82
C SER A 266 -10.65 -6.28 4.44
N LEU A 267 -9.53 -6.96 4.77
CA LEU A 267 -8.48 -6.39 5.59
C LEU A 267 -7.14 -6.40 4.87
N HIS A 268 -6.48 -5.26 4.85
CA HIS A 268 -5.09 -5.18 4.40
C HIS A 268 -4.17 -6.01 5.28
N SER A 269 -3.19 -6.65 4.68
CA SER A 269 -2.24 -7.53 5.37
C SER A 269 -1.25 -6.77 6.27
N SER A 270 -1.19 -5.45 6.13
CA SER A 270 -0.43 -4.57 7.02
C SER A 270 -1.18 -3.25 7.26
N ILE A 271 -0.95 -2.62 8.42
CA ILE A 271 -1.53 -1.31 8.74
C ILE A 271 -0.94 -0.21 7.84
N ALA A 272 0.32 -0.39 7.44
CA ALA A 272 1.09 0.63 6.74
C ALA A 272 0.89 0.59 5.23
N GLU A 273 -0.32 0.32 4.76
CA GLU A 273 -0.59 0.14 3.34
C GLU A 273 0.38 -0.82 2.62
N VAL A 274 -0.15 -1.71 1.93
CA VAL A 274 0.25 -2.31 0.73
C VAL A 274 1.75 -2.51 0.51
N GLN A 275 2.31 -3.52 1.10
CA GLN A 275 3.72 -3.78 0.88
C GLN A 275 3.92 -5.25 0.61
N ILE A 276 4.08 -5.56 -0.65
CA ILE A 276 4.27 -6.94 -1.11
C ILE A 276 5.46 -7.63 -0.41
N ALA A 277 6.46 -6.85 -0.01
CA ALA A 277 7.66 -7.38 0.63
C ALA A 277 7.55 -7.53 2.15
N LEU A 278 6.53 -6.95 2.78
CA LEU A 278 6.32 -7.11 4.21
C LEU A 278 5.49 -8.36 4.51
N PRO A 279 5.86 -9.12 5.54
CA PRO A 279 5.00 -10.20 6.03
C PRO A 279 3.73 -9.62 6.64
N ALA A 280 2.67 -10.42 6.69
CA ALA A 280 1.45 -10.07 7.41
C ALA A 280 1.79 -9.70 8.86
N ASP A 281 1.43 -8.47 9.23
CA ASP A 281 1.82 -7.90 10.51
C ASP A 281 1.04 -8.47 11.70
N ARG A 282 1.46 -8.10 12.90
CA ARG A 282 0.81 -8.56 14.15
C ARG A 282 -0.63 -8.05 14.25
N TRP A 283 -0.89 -6.85 13.76
CA TRP A 283 -2.22 -6.27 13.71
C TRP A 283 -3.17 -7.15 12.89
N PHE A 284 -2.78 -7.51 11.67
CA PHE A 284 -3.58 -8.35 10.80
C PHE A 284 -3.90 -9.71 11.46
N ARG A 285 -2.90 -10.36 12.10
CA ARG A 285 -3.10 -11.62 12.81
C ARG A 285 -4.09 -11.48 13.97
N ASN A 286 -3.98 -10.42 14.76
CA ASN A 286 -4.91 -10.15 15.87
C ASN A 286 -6.34 -9.93 15.35
N MET A 287 -6.49 -9.24 14.22
CA MET A 287 -7.79 -9.03 13.58
C MET A 287 -8.40 -10.34 13.09
N LEU A 288 -7.60 -11.24 12.49
CA LEU A 288 -8.08 -12.56 12.06
C LEU A 288 -8.56 -13.41 13.25
N THR A 289 -7.79 -13.44 14.33
CA THR A 289 -8.17 -14.15 15.56
C THR A 289 -9.52 -13.63 16.09
N LYS A 290 -9.64 -12.31 16.22
CA LYS A 290 -10.87 -11.69 16.73
C LYS A 290 -12.08 -11.93 15.82
N ALA A 291 -11.89 -11.82 14.51
CA ALA A 291 -12.94 -12.09 13.54
C ALA A 291 -13.38 -13.58 13.57
N GLU A 292 -12.45 -14.52 13.76
CA GLU A 292 -12.75 -15.94 13.91
C GLU A 292 -13.60 -16.22 15.17
N GLU A 293 -13.22 -15.63 16.32
CA GLU A 293 -14.00 -15.72 17.57
C GLU A 293 -15.45 -15.24 17.40
N ARG A 294 -15.64 -14.27 16.53
CA ARG A 294 -16.95 -13.69 16.19
C ARG A 294 -17.66 -14.37 15.02
N ASN A 295 -17.04 -15.36 14.38
CA ASN A 295 -17.52 -16.00 13.15
C ASN A 295 -17.74 -15.03 11.98
N ILE A 296 -16.95 -13.97 11.90
CA ILE A 296 -16.98 -12.99 10.80
C ILE A 296 -16.05 -13.47 9.68
N PRO A 297 -16.54 -13.65 8.43
CA PRO A 297 -15.70 -14.03 7.33
C PRO A 297 -14.74 -12.90 6.95
N VAL A 298 -13.46 -13.25 6.68
CA VAL A 298 -12.42 -12.27 6.36
C VAL A 298 -11.80 -12.58 4.99
N ILE A 299 -11.68 -11.55 4.16
CA ILE A 299 -10.84 -11.53 2.96
C ILE A 299 -9.56 -10.78 3.34
N GLY A 300 -8.40 -11.42 3.18
CA GLY A 300 -7.10 -10.77 3.33
C GLY A 300 -6.69 -10.09 2.03
N GLU A 301 -6.24 -8.86 2.12
CA GLU A 301 -5.86 -8.08 0.95
C GLU A 301 -4.35 -7.91 0.86
N LEU A 302 -3.84 -8.00 -0.35
CA LEU A 302 -2.44 -7.71 -0.68
C LEU A 302 -2.32 -7.14 -2.09
N TRP A 303 -1.23 -6.41 -2.31
CA TRP A 303 -0.91 -5.89 -3.63
C TRP A 303 -0.10 -6.91 -4.42
N THR A 304 -0.44 -7.02 -5.71
CA THR A 304 0.29 -7.83 -6.68
C THR A 304 0.44 -7.04 -7.97
N GLY A 305 1.21 -7.56 -8.91
CA GLY A 305 1.40 -6.92 -10.22
C GLY A 305 2.46 -5.80 -10.25
N SER A 306 2.76 -5.21 -9.11
CA SER A 306 3.93 -4.35 -8.88
C SER A 306 4.35 -4.45 -7.43
N PRO A 307 5.54 -4.00 -7.05
CA PRO A 307 5.95 -4.02 -5.65
C PRO A 307 5.00 -3.25 -4.73
N THR A 308 4.49 -2.12 -5.18
CA THR A 308 3.45 -1.33 -4.51
C THR A 308 3.01 -0.18 -5.41
N GLU A 309 1.88 0.46 -5.09
CA GLU A 309 1.46 1.68 -5.79
C GLU A 309 2.46 2.84 -5.60
N GLU A 310 3.21 2.88 -4.50
CA GLU A 310 4.23 3.89 -4.26
C GLU A 310 5.45 3.74 -5.16
N MET A 311 5.58 2.64 -5.88
CA MET A 311 6.64 2.44 -6.87
C MET A 311 6.33 3.06 -8.24
N GLU A 312 5.18 3.68 -8.41
CA GLU A 312 4.88 4.40 -9.65
C GLU A 312 6.03 5.35 -10.07
N PRO A 313 6.39 5.39 -11.35
CA PRO A 313 5.75 4.74 -12.49
C PRO A 313 6.27 3.32 -12.81
N TYR A 314 7.00 2.68 -11.92
CA TYR A 314 7.59 1.35 -12.13
C TYR A 314 6.60 0.27 -11.73
N LEU A 315 5.64 -0.03 -12.62
CA LEU A 315 4.51 -0.90 -12.35
C LEU A 315 4.66 -2.33 -12.87
N HIS A 316 5.73 -2.59 -13.66
CA HIS A 316 5.94 -3.89 -14.30
C HIS A 316 7.18 -4.63 -13.80
N ILE A 317 7.64 -4.32 -12.60
CA ILE A 317 8.79 -4.99 -12.00
C ILE A 317 8.42 -6.42 -11.62
N ALA A 318 9.14 -7.38 -12.18
CA ALA A 318 8.94 -8.79 -11.88
C ALA A 318 9.57 -9.17 -10.53
N THR A 319 8.73 -9.42 -9.54
CA THR A 319 9.11 -9.87 -8.20
C THR A 319 8.27 -11.09 -7.75
N PRO A 320 8.19 -12.15 -8.56
CA PRO A 320 7.25 -13.23 -8.31
C PRO A 320 7.51 -14.00 -7.02
N LEU A 321 8.76 -14.04 -6.55
CA LEU A 321 9.07 -14.71 -5.28
C LEU A 321 8.59 -13.90 -4.08
N ALA A 322 8.70 -12.56 -4.14
CA ALA A 322 8.11 -11.68 -3.11
C ALA A 322 6.58 -11.83 -3.09
N THR A 323 5.94 -11.90 -4.25
CA THR A 323 4.50 -12.18 -4.38
C THR A 323 4.13 -13.51 -3.71
N LEU A 324 4.85 -14.59 -4.00
CA LEU A 324 4.59 -15.91 -3.41
C LEU A 324 4.71 -15.87 -1.87
N ARG A 325 5.75 -15.22 -1.36
CA ARG A 325 5.99 -15.12 0.08
C ARG A 325 4.93 -14.26 0.78
N ALA A 326 4.50 -13.17 0.15
CA ALA A 326 3.41 -12.35 0.65
C ALA A 326 2.08 -13.11 0.70
N LEU A 327 1.73 -13.84 -0.37
CA LEU A 327 0.55 -14.70 -0.43
C LEU A 327 0.56 -15.76 0.67
N ARG A 328 1.69 -16.41 0.89
CA ARG A 328 1.86 -17.39 1.99
C ARG A 328 1.72 -16.72 3.36
N ALA A 329 2.34 -15.55 3.55
CA ALA A 329 2.26 -14.83 4.82
C ALA A 329 0.81 -14.49 5.18
N VAL A 330 0.03 -14.02 4.21
CA VAL A 330 -1.41 -13.73 4.37
C VAL A 330 -2.19 -15.03 4.62
N ASN A 331 -2.00 -16.05 3.77
CA ASN A 331 -2.72 -17.32 3.89
C ASN A 331 -2.48 -18.02 5.24
N ASN A 332 -1.28 -17.89 5.81
CA ASN A 332 -0.88 -18.53 7.07
C ASN A 332 -1.06 -17.61 8.30
N ALA A 333 -1.59 -16.42 8.11
CA ALA A 333 -1.77 -15.47 9.23
C ALA A 333 -2.89 -15.88 10.19
N GLY A 334 -3.92 -16.58 9.70
CA GLY A 334 -5.08 -17.03 10.46
C GLY A 334 -6.16 -17.55 9.52
N LYS A 335 -7.38 -17.69 10.03
CA LYS A 335 -8.51 -18.18 9.22
C LYS A 335 -9.02 -17.12 8.26
N LEU A 336 -8.97 -17.41 6.98
CA LEU A 336 -9.46 -16.57 5.90
C LEU A 336 -10.57 -17.24 5.11
N THR A 337 -11.56 -16.47 4.70
CA THR A 337 -12.56 -16.87 3.71
C THR A 337 -11.99 -16.70 2.30
N GLY A 338 -11.19 -15.67 2.09
CA GLY A 338 -10.62 -15.35 0.79
C GLY A 338 -9.34 -14.55 0.85
N ILE A 339 -8.71 -14.45 -0.32
CA ILE A 339 -7.60 -13.54 -0.59
C ILE A 339 -8.02 -12.66 -1.76
N LYS A 340 -7.81 -11.36 -1.61
CA LYS A 340 -8.06 -10.34 -2.62
C LYS A 340 -6.75 -9.72 -3.04
N GLU A 341 -6.56 -9.62 -4.35
CA GLU A 341 -5.39 -8.99 -4.93
C GLU A 341 -5.71 -7.62 -5.48
N TYR A 342 -4.87 -6.67 -5.13
CA TYR A 342 -4.81 -5.37 -5.78
C TYR A 342 -3.74 -5.35 -6.85
N TYR A 343 -4.01 -4.64 -7.94
CA TYR A 343 -3.06 -4.38 -9.00
C TYR A 343 -2.85 -2.87 -9.13
N GLY A 344 -1.62 -2.43 -8.98
CA GLY A 344 -1.25 -1.05 -9.25
C GLY A 344 -1.24 -0.71 -10.76
N ASN A 345 -1.25 -1.75 -11.60
CA ASN A 345 -1.21 -1.65 -13.06
C ASN A 345 -2.14 -2.68 -13.72
N VAL A 346 -2.28 -2.60 -15.03
CA VAL A 346 -2.82 -3.71 -15.83
C VAL A 346 -1.77 -4.81 -15.87
N PRO A 347 -2.01 -5.99 -15.25
CA PRO A 347 -1.07 -7.08 -15.36
C PRO A 347 -1.01 -7.51 -16.83
N ASP A 348 0.16 -7.43 -17.42
CA ASP A 348 0.37 -7.93 -18.76
C ASP A 348 -0.04 -9.41 -18.82
N LYS A 349 -0.37 -9.87 -20.02
CA LYS A 349 -0.78 -11.25 -20.26
C LYS A 349 0.20 -12.26 -19.68
N GLU A 350 1.50 -11.96 -19.73
CA GLU A 350 2.57 -12.82 -19.24
C GLU A 350 3.25 -12.26 -17.98
N ASP A 351 2.54 -11.41 -17.23
CA ASP A 351 3.05 -10.86 -15.98
C ASP A 351 3.46 -11.98 -14.99
N PRO A 352 4.74 -12.04 -14.58
CA PRO A 352 5.23 -13.14 -13.75
C PRO A 352 4.68 -13.10 -12.33
N ASN A 353 4.32 -11.93 -11.78
CA ASN A 353 3.74 -11.82 -10.45
C ASN A 353 2.32 -12.42 -10.45
N LEU A 354 1.51 -12.05 -11.46
CA LEU A 354 0.16 -12.62 -11.62
C LEU A 354 0.19 -14.12 -11.89
N ARG A 355 1.13 -14.59 -12.71
CA ARG A 355 1.29 -16.04 -12.99
C ARG A 355 1.72 -16.80 -11.73
N MET A 356 2.55 -16.19 -10.88
CA MET A 356 2.94 -16.77 -9.59
C MET A 356 1.74 -16.91 -8.65
N THR A 357 0.81 -15.96 -8.66
CA THR A 357 -0.44 -16.08 -7.92
C THR A 357 -1.24 -17.31 -8.37
N GLY A 358 -1.30 -17.57 -9.65
CA GLY A 358 -1.94 -18.78 -10.17
C GLY A 358 -1.26 -20.06 -9.68
N ILE A 359 0.06 -20.09 -9.63
CA ILE A 359 0.83 -21.21 -9.07
C ILE A 359 0.47 -21.43 -7.60
N PHE A 360 0.46 -20.36 -6.80
CA PHE A 360 0.08 -20.40 -5.39
C PHE A 360 -1.36 -20.88 -5.19
N PHE A 361 -2.32 -20.39 -5.96
CA PHE A 361 -3.72 -20.79 -5.81
C PHE A 361 -3.95 -22.28 -6.14
N ASN A 362 -3.12 -22.85 -7.01
CA ASN A 362 -3.19 -24.28 -7.34
C ASN A 362 -2.44 -25.14 -6.29
N ASN A 363 -1.33 -24.65 -5.75
CA ASN A 363 -0.53 -25.35 -4.76
C ASN A 363 0.09 -24.38 -3.74
N PRO A 364 -0.62 -24.04 -2.66
CA PRO A 364 -0.13 -23.10 -1.63
C PRO A 364 1.15 -23.56 -0.92
N ASP A 365 1.41 -24.87 -0.90
CA ASP A 365 2.55 -25.49 -0.22
C ASP A 365 3.80 -25.66 -1.12
N ILE A 366 3.74 -25.18 -2.36
CA ILE A 366 4.86 -25.31 -3.31
C ILE A 366 6.12 -24.60 -2.74
N SER A 367 7.31 -25.22 -2.87
CA SER A 367 8.56 -24.56 -2.45
C SER A 367 8.91 -23.36 -3.34
N ASP A 368 9.74 -22.43 -2.83
CA ASP A 368 10.20 -21.26 -3.59
C ASP A 368 10.91 -21.68 -4.87
N GLU A 369 11.77 -22.69 -4.80
CA GLU A 369 12.53 -23.21 -5.92
C GLU A 369 11.62 -23.85 -6.98
N SER A 370 10.68 -24.69 -6.53
CA SER A 370 9.73 -25.36 -7.42
C SER A 370 8.78 -24.36 -8.10
N ALA A 371 8.34 -23.33 -7.36
CA ALA A 371 7.50 -22.28 -7.91
C ALA A 371 8.23 -21.46 -9.00
N LEU A 372 9.46 -21.03 -8.72
CA LEU A 372 10.28 -20.33 -9.71
C LEU A 372 10.58 -21.20 -10.94
N ALA A 373 10.92 -22.47 -10.73
CA ALA A 373 11.16 -23.42 -11.84
C ALA A 373 9.91 -23.61 -12.70
N THR A 374 8.74 -23.77 -12.07
CA THR A 374 7.46 -23.88 -12.77
C THR A 374 7.15 -22.62 -13.58
N LEU A 375 7.33 -21.45 -12.96
CA LEU A 375 7.08 -20.16 -13.61
C LEU A 375 8.02 -19.92 -14.80
N ALA A 376 9.29 -20.32 -14.68
CA ALA A 376 10.32 -20.10 -15.69
C ALA A 376 10.32 -21.15 -16.80
N GLN A 377 9.66 -22.29 -16.60
CA GLN A 377 9.66 -23.38 -17.59
C GLN A 377 9.39 -22.92 -19.05
N PRO A 378 8.43 -22.03 -19.33
CA PRO A 378 8.14 -21.59 -20.68
C PRO A 378 9.26 -20.76 -21.34
N TYR A 379 10.27 -20.35 -20.57
CA TYR A 379 11.42 -19.61 -21.09
C TYR A 379 12.53 -20.52 -21.68
N ASN A 380 12.32 -21.84 -21.68
CA ASN A 380 13.21 -22.85 -22.32
C ASN A 380 14.67 -22.69 -21.84
N GLU A 381 15.60 -22.45 -22.75
CA GLU A 381 17.03 -22.31 -22.44
C GLU A 381 17.38 -21.07 -21.58
N ALA A 382 16.51 -20.09 -21.54
CA ALA A 382 16.66 -18.90 -20.68
C ALA A 382 16.16 -19.14 -19.24
N ALA A 383 15.44 -20.24 -18.96
CA ALA A 383 14.70 -20.47 -17.72
C ALA A 383 15.56 -20.28 -16.45
N GLN A 384 16.78 -20.78 -16.44
CA GLN A 384 17.68 -20.67 -15.29
C GLN A 384 18.07 -19.21 -15.01
N GLY A 385 18.43 -18.45 -16.04
CA GLY A 385 18.80 -17.05 -15.90
C GLY A 385 17.59 -16.17 -15.54
N VAL A 386 16.42 -16.47 -16.08
CA VAL A 386 15.17 -15.78 -15.72
C VAL A 386 14.80 -16.05 -14.25
N SER A 387 14.92 -17.29 -13.77
CA SER A 387 14.72 -17.61 -12.35
C SER A 387 15.70 -16.87 -11.45
N ALA A 388 16.97 -16.77 -11.83
CA ALA A 388 17.97 -16.02 -11.09
C ALA A 388 17.63 -14.52 -11.05
N TYR A 389 17.22 -13.95 -12.20
CA TYR A 389 16.73 -12.57 -12.28
C TYR A 389 15.56 -12.33 -11.31
N TRP A 390 14.51 -13.13 -11.36
CA TRP A 390 13.33 -12.99 -10.51
C TRP A 390 13.62 -13.17 -9.01
N LYS A 391 14.52 -14.08 -8.67
CA LYS A 391 14.98 -14.25 -7.30
C LYS A 391 15.67 -12.98 -6.80
N LEU A 392 16.63 -12.46 -7.55
CA LEU A 392 17.40 -11.29 -7.17
C LEU A 392 16.55 -10.01 -7.12
N SER A 393 15.62 -9.82 -8.06
CA SER A 393 14.70 -8.68 -8.03
C SER A 393 13.76 -8.75 -6.83
N SER A 394 13.24 -9.92 -6.49
CA SER A 394 12.41 -10.13 -5.30
C SER A 394 13.20 -9.83 -4.02
N GLU A 395 14.42 -10.36 -3.88
CA GLU A 395 15.29 -10.08 -2.74
C GLU A 395 15.66 -8.59 -2.63
N ALA A 396 15.81 -7.89 -3.75
CA ALA A 396 16.08 -6.46 -3.75
C ALA A 396 14.91 -5.65 -3.18
N ILE A 397 13.68 -6.02 -3.54
CA ILE A 397 12.46 -5.39 -3.03
C ILE A 397 12.23 -5.74 -1.55
N GLU A 398 12.55 -6.95 -1.12
CA GLU A 398 12.49 -7.33 0.30
C GLU A 398 13.51 -6.57 1.17
N MET A 399 14.64 -6.14 0.60
CA MET A 399 15.63 -5.30 1.29
C MET A 399 15.25 -3.83 1.34
N TYR A 400 14.28 -3.40 0.56
CA TYR A 400 13.81 -2.03 0.53
C TYR A 400 13.23 -1.63 1.92
N PRO A 401 13.48 -0.40 2.40
CA PRO A 401 13.10 -0.01 3.77
C PRO A 401 11.62 0.37 3.93
N TRP A 402 10.71 -0.52 3.64
CA TRP A 402 9.26 -0.34 3.71
C TRP A 402 8.72 0.03 5.08
N ASP A 403 9.39 -0.46 6.11
CA ASP A 403 8.97 -0.37 7.51
C ASP A 403 9.40 0.92 8.21
N VAL A 404 10.23 1.74 7.58
CA VAL A 404 10.89 2.84 8.27
C VAL A 404 10.13 4.15 8.16
N SER A 405 9.68 4.52 6.97
CA SER A 405 8.95 5.77 6.78
C SER A 405 8.18 5.78 5.48
N TRP A 406 7.14 6.61 5.43
CA TRP A 406 6.42 6.91 4.21
C TRP A 406 7.36 7.40 3.09
N ARG A 407 8.34 8.21 3.43
CA ARG A 407 9.39 8.68 2.51
C ARG A 407 10.07 7.54 1.76
N ALA A 408 10.49 6.50 2.48
CA ALA A 408 11.14 5.35 1.85
C ALA A 408 10.18 4.62 0.89
N ARG A 409 8.89 4.58 1.21
CA ARG A 409 7.87 3.97 0.35
C ARG A 409 7.65 4.72 -0.95
N GLU A 410 7.75 6.04 -0.94
CA GLU A 410 7.46 6.88 -2.10
C GLU A 410 8.63 7.10 -3.08
N VAL A 411 9.74 6.40 -2.92
CA VAL A 411 10.90 6.55 -3.81
C VAL A 411 10.54 6.31 -5.28
N GLY A 412 9.65 5.37 -5.57
CA GLY A 412 9.19 5.11 -6.92
C GLY A 412 8.46 6.31 -7.54
N ARG A 413 7.57 6.95 -6.79
CA ARG A 413 6.80 8.13 -7.21
C ARG A 413 7.64 9.38 -7.33
N SER A 414 8.65 9.51 -6.48
CA SER A 414 9.45 10.72 -6.43
C SER A 414 10.42 10.80 -7.60
N ASN A 415 10.15 11.70 -8.52
CA ASN A 415 11.10 12.07 -9.54
C ASN A 415 12.23 12.91 -8.88
N PRO A 416 13.52 12.64 -9.13
CA PRO A 416 14.64 13.49 -8.64
C PRO A 416 14.52 14.96 -9.02
N ARG A 417 13.81 15.27 -10.09
CA ARG A 417 13.47 16.64 -10.50
C ARG A 417 12.22 17.19 -9.82
N HIS A 418 11.51 16.37 -9.05
CA HIS A 418 10.31 16.80 -8.36
C HIS A 418 10.67 17.77 -7.23
N PRO A 419 9.84 18.77 -6.93
CA PRO A 419 10.08 19.71 -5.82
C PRO A 419 10.37 19.02 -4.49
N THR A 420 9.80 17.84 -4.26
CA THR A 420 10.05 17.02 -3.08
C THR A 420 11.50 16.57 -2.98
N THR A 421 12.14 16.16 -4.08
CA THR A 421 13.56 15.77 -4.08
C THR A 421 14.45 16.98 -3.82
N ALA A 422 14.12 18.13 -4.42
CA ALA A 422 14.80 19.38 -4.11
C ALA A 422 14.62 19.78 -2.64
N ALA A 423 13.44 19.53 -2.05
CA ALA A 423 13.19 19.75 -0.62
C ALA A 423 13.99 18.78 0.26
N VAL A 424 14.13 17.52 -0.14
CA VAL A 424 14.99 16.53 0.56
C VAL A 424 16.45 16.96 0.50
N LEU A 425 16.94 17.42 -0.65
CA LEU A 425 18.28 17.99 -0.78
C LEU A 425 18.50 19.18 0.15
N LYS A 426 17.48 20.01 0.34
CA LYS A 426 17.49 21.15 1.26
C LYS A 426 17.29 20.75 2.73
N GLY A 427 17.14 19.47 3.03
CA GLY A 427 16.88 18.98 4.38
C GLY A 427 15.48 19.33 4.90
N ALA A 428 14.55 19.69 4.02
CA ALA A 428 13.15 19.88 4.40
C ALA A 428 12.55 18.55 4.83
N SER A 429 11.62 18.61 5.80
CA SER A 429 10.85 17.43 6.17
C SER A 429 9.99 16.97 5.00
N TRP A 430 9.83 15.68 4.88
CA TRP A 430 8.92 15.09 3.92
C TRP A 430 7.48 15.35 4.33
N GLN A 431 6.71 15.89 3.44
CA GLN A 431 5.28 16.06 3.63
C GLN A 431 4.57 15.66 2.34
N THR A 432 3.73 14.67 2.43
CA THR A 432 2.84 14.33 1.34
C THR A 432 1.59 15.20 1.41
N PRO A 433 1.10 15.77 0.31
CA PRO A 433 -0.08 16.62 0.33
C PRO A 433 -1.33 15.95 0.90
N GLU A 434 -1.49 14.67 0.63
CA GLU A 434 -2.63 13.88 1.09
C GLU A 434 -2.67 13.75 2.62
N TRP A 435 -1.51 13.68 3.24
CA TRP A 435 -1.36 13.45 4.68
C TRP A 435 -1.17 14.75 5.47
N GLN A 436 -0.99 15.87 4.78
CA GLN A 436 -0.97 17.22 5.40
C GLN A 436 -2.36 17.70 5.80
N SER A 437 -3.40 17.16 5.20
CA SER A 437 -4.76 17.50 5.61
C SER A 437 -5.01 16.99 7.03
N ASN A 438 -5.88 17.65 7.75
CA ASN A 438 -6.33 17.23 9.09
C ASN A 438 -7.13 15.92 9.04
N ARG A 439 -6.87 15.07 8.08
CA ARG A 439 -7.50 13.78 7.96
C ARG A 439 -7.04 12.89 9.08
N ARG A 440 -7.95 12.15 9.59
CA ARG A 440 -7.68 11.07 10.49
C ARG A 440 -7.12 9.94 9.70
N THR A 441 -6.01 9.42 10.16
CA THR A 441 -5.38 8.28 9.57
C THR A 441 -5.12 7.25 10.64
N ALA A 442 -5.23 6.00 10.28
CA ALA A 442 -4.86 4.89 11.15
C ALA A 442 -3.34 4.83 11.39
N PHE A 443 -2.59 5.58 10.62
CA PHE A 443 -1.15 5.47 10.59
C PHE A 443 -0.51 6.54 11.46
N LEU A 444 0.59 6.18 12.08
CA LEU A 444 1.49 7.16 12.65
C LEU A 444 1.98 8.04 11.50
N ARG A 445 1.75 9.33 11.61
CA ARG A 445 2.13 10.32 10.61
C ARG A 445 3.64 10.56 10.66
N THR A 446 4.39 9.57 10.22
CA THR A 446 5.86 9.66 10.16
C THR A 446 6.34 10.70 9.17
N ASP A 447 5.50 11.10 8.22
CA ASP A 447 5.72 12.20 7.30
C ASP A 447 5.72 13.58 7.98
N GLN A 448 5.08 13.71 9.13
CA GLN A 448 5.08 14.93 9.94
C GLN A 448 6.18 14.96 10.99
N THR A 449 6.84 13.85 11.24
CA THR A 449 8.06 13.87 12.02
C THR A 449 9.13 14.62 11.24
N ASP A 450 9.93 15.39 11.94
CA ASP A 450 11.10 16.05 11.40
C ASP A 450 11.97 15.11 10.58
N SER A 451 12.83 15.67 9.75
CA SER A 451 13.79 14.89 8.97
C SER A 451 14.36 13.75 9.81
N PRO A 452 14.42 12.53 9.29
CA PRO A 452 14.98 11.41 10.00
C PRO A 452 16.31 11.81 10.65
N ASN A 453 16.54 11.44 11.90
CA ASN A 453 17.79 11.73 12.57
C ASN A 453 18.97 11.01 11.88
N PHE A 454 20.19 11.35 12.28
CA PHE A 454 21.41 10.80 11.69
C PHE A 454 21.38 9.26 11.59
N TRP A 455 21.01 8.58 12.67
CA TRP A 455 21.00 7.11 12.73
C TRP A 455 19.95 6.50 11.80
N MET A 456 18.76 7.08 11.75
CA MET A 456 17.70 6.61 10.86
C MET A 456 18.09 6.82 9.39
N ARG A 457 18.70 7.96 9.06
CA ARG A 457 19.20 8.21 7.70
C ARG A 457 20.28 7.22 7.29
N GLU A 458 21.18 6.87 8.22
CA GLU A 458 22.23 5.87 7.96
C GLU A 458 21.64 4.48 7.73
N ASP A 459 20.70 4.04 8.58
CA ASP A 459 20.01 2.76 8.40
C ASP A 459 19.31 2.68 7.04
N ILE A 460 18.50 3.67 6.71
CA ILE A 460 17.77 3.72 5.44
C ILE A 460 18.74 3.75 4.25
N GLN A 461 19.80 4.54 4.34
CA GLN A 461 20.85 4.60 3.31
C GLN A 461 21.45 3.23 3.03
N LEU A 462 21.91 2.53 4.08
CA LEU A 462 22.55 1.22 3.94
C LEU A 462 21.60 0.18 3.33
N ARG A 463 20.33 0.22 3.70
CA ARG A 463 19.30 -0.66 3.11
C ARG A 463 19.02 -0.33 1.65
N PHE A 464 18.98 0.94 1.28
CA PHE A 464 18.90 1.34 -0.13
C PHE A 464 20.13 0.89 -0.94
N GLU A 465 21.33 1.01 -0.39
CA GLU A 465 22.55 0.52 -1.05
C GLU A 465 22.51 -0.99 -1.26
N GLN A 466 22.05 -1.76 -0.27
CA GLN A 466 21.87 -3.21 -0.41
C GLN A 466 20.81 -3.55 -1.47
N SER A 467 19.69 -2.85 -1.45
CA SER A 467 18.65 -3.00 -2.48
C SER A 467 19.21 -2.70 -3.87
N ALA A 468 19.90 -1.55 -4.05
CA ALA A 468 20.51 -1.17 -5.32
C ALA A 468 21.53 -2.19 -5.84
N SER A 469 22.34 -2.77 -4.93
CA SER A 469 23.30 -3.82 -5.28
C SER A 469 22.62 -5.07 -5.81
N LYS A 470 21.53 -5.52 -5.17
CA LYS A 470 20.73 -6.66 -5.63
C LYS A 470 20.00 -6.34 -6.94
N LEU A 471 19.46 -5.11 -7.11
CA LEU A 471 18.87 -4.66 -8.37
C LEU A 471 19.89 -4.72 -9.51
N GLN A 472 21.14 -4.29 -9.26
CA GLN A 472 22.21 -4.39 -10.26
C GLN A 472 22.53 -5.83 -10.64
N ALA A 473 22.57 -6.74 -9.66
CA ALA A 473 22.78 -8.16 -9.91
C ALA A 473 21.61 -8.78 -10.68
N ALA A 474 20.37 -8.40 -10.38
CA ALA A 474 19.18 -8.82 -11.09
C ALA A 474 19.21 -8.39 -12.56
N ILE A 475 19.57 -7.12 -12.82
CA ILE A 475 19.71 -6.59 -14.18
C ILE A 475 20.80 -7.37 -14.96
N ALA A 476 21.94 -7.63 -14.35
CA ALA A 476 23.00 -8.40 -14.99
C ALA A 476 22.55 -9.85 -15.32
N ALA A 477 21.81 -10.50 -14.42
CA ALA A 477 21.24 -11.82 -14.67
C ALA A 477 20.25 -11.79 -15.85
N ALA A 478 19.36 -10.79 -15.89
CA ALA A 478 18.43 -10.62 -17.00
C ALA A 478 19.13 -10.39 -18.34
N GLN A 479 20.13 -9.50 -18.38
CA GLN A 479 20.91 -9.20 -19.57
C GLN A 479 21.65 -10.43 -20.12
N SER A 480 22.11 -11.32 -19.25
CA SER A 480 22.80 -12.55 -19.66
C SER A 480 21.94 -13.51 -20.49
N VAL A 481 20.62 -13.40 -20.41
CA VAL A 481 19.67 -14.27 -21.11
C VAL A 481 18.74 -13.53 -22.06
N GLN A 482 18.84 -12.21 -22.17
CA GLN A 482 17.93 -11.36 -22.94
C GLN A 482 17.78 -11.83 -24.40
N GLY A 483 18.87 -12.25 -25.03
CA GLY A 483 18.87 -12.76 -26.41
C GLY A 483 18.21 -14.14 -26.59
N LYS A 484 17.85 -14.82 -25.50
CA LYS A 484 17.26 -16.15 -25.49
C LYS A 484 15.80 -16.17 -25.04
N ILE A 485 15.24 -15.00 -24.74
CA ILE A 485 13.86 -14.89 -24.30
C ILE A 485 12.93 -15.19 -25.47
N PRO A 486 11.98 -16.13 -25.34
CA PRO A 486 11.00 -16.41 -26.39
C PRO A 486 10.14 -15.18 -26.71
N ASP A 487 9.79 -15.00 -27.98
CA ASP A 487 9.07 -13.82 -28.47
C ASP A 487 7.77 -13.53 -27.70
N ALA A 488 7.06 -14.57 -27.28
CA ALA A 488 5.82 -14.44 -26.51
C ALA A 488 5.99 -13.71 -25.15
N TYR A 489 7.19 -13.74 -24.57
CA TYR A 489 7.50 -13.16 -23.25
C TYR A 489 8.41 -11.94 -23.34
N LYS A 490 8.96 -11.67 -24.53
CA LYS A 490 10.02 -10.69 -24.69
C LYS A 490 9.60 -9.28 -24.29
N ALA A 491 8.44 -8.84 -24.71
CA ALA A 491 7.95 -7.49 -24.40
C ALA A 491 7.80 -7.26 -22.90
N THR A 492 7.14 -8.18 -22.18
CA THR A 492 6.96 -8.13 -20.73
C THR A 492 8.31 -8.21 -20.00
N PHE A 493 9.21 -9.07 -20.46
CA PHE A 493 10.54 -9.21 -19.87
C PHE A 493 11.38 -7.95 -20.05
N ASP A 494 11.49 -7.42 -21.27
CA ASP A 494 12.28 -6.22 -21.56
C ASP A 494 11.76 -5.01 -20.77
N LYS A 495 10.44 -4.82 -20.70
CA LYS A 495 9.82 -3.74 -19.92
C LYS A 495 10.13 -3.87 -18.43
N SER A 496 10.04 -5.07 -17.89
CA SER A 496 10.37 -5.32 -16.47
C SER A 496 11.84 -4.99 -16.16
N VAL A 497 12.76 -5.34 -17.05
CA VAL A 497 14.20 -5.03 -16.88
C VAL A 497 14.46 -3.52 -16.99
N GLU A 498 13.79 -2.84 -17.92
CA GLU A 498 13.87 -1.38 -18.07
C GLU A 498 13.41 -0.67 -16.80
N GLU A 499 12.24 -1.04 -16.28
CA GLU A 499 11.68 -0.44 -15.07
C GLU A 499 12.55 -0.75 -13.84
N LEU A 500 13.10 -1.95 -13.75
CA LEU A 500 14.03 -2.32 -12.69
C LEU A 500 15.30 -1.44 -12.71
N ALA A 501 15.81 -1.13 -13.91
CA ALA A 501 16.95 -0.22 -14.06
C ALA A 501 16.61 1.21 -13.62
N GLY A 502 15.42 1.69 -13.96
CA GLY A 502 14.90 2.97 -13.48
C GLY A 502 14.77 3.03 -11.96
N LEU A 503 14.19 1.99 -11.35
CA LEU A 503 14.09 1.88 -9.90
C LEU A 503 15.47 1.87 -9.23
N LYS A 504 16.42 1.09 -9.74
CA LYS A 504 17.80 1.08 -9.23
C LYS A 504 18.41 2.48 -9.21
N THR A 505 18.24 3.23 -10.30
CA THR A 505 18.75 4.60 -10.38
C THR A 505 18.15 5.48 -9.28
N ARG A 506 16.87 5.40 -9.02
CA ARG A 506 16.20 6.18 -7.95
C ARG A 506 16.62 5.76 -6.56
N VAL A 507 16.62 4.46 -6.29
CA VAL A 507 17.05 3.90 -4.99
C VAL A 507 18.49 4.35 -4.66
N LEU A 508 19.38 4.31 -5.64
CA LEU A 508 20.77 4.74 -5.46
C LEU A 508 20.89 6.24 -5.24
N SER A 509 20.10 7.04 -5.95
CA SER A 509 20.04 8.49 -5.74
C SER A 509 19.60 8.83 -4.31
N TYR A 510 18.57 8.15 -3.79
CA TYR A 510 18.15 8.35 -2.39
C TYR A 510 19.22 7.94 -1.38
N ALA A 511 19.95 6.86 -1.62
CA ALA A 511 21.09 6.49 -0.76
C ALA A 511 22.13 7.60 -0.71
N TYR A 512 22.46 8.19 -1.86
CA TYR A 512 23.40 9.32 -1.92
C TYR A 512 22.86 10.54 -1.15
N HIS A 513 21.60 10.93 -1.35
CA HIS A 513 20.99 12.07 -0.67
C HIS A 513 20.97 11.92 0.85
N LEU A 514 20.70 10.73 1.36
CA LEU A 514 20.71 10.47 2.81
C LEU A 514 22.12 10.61 3.38
N ARG A 515 23.13 10.11 2.67
CA ARG A 515 24.53 10.25 3.07
C ARG A 515 25.02 11.68 2.99
N GLU A 516 24.64 12.41 1.94
CA GLU A 516 24.92 13.84 1.77
C GLU A 516 24.31 14.66 2.92
N SER A 517 23.06 14.38 3.30
CA SER A 517 22.40 15.04 4.44
C SER A 517 23.16 14.80 5.75
N ASN A 518 23.63 13.58 5.99
CA ASN A 518 24.42 13.26 7.18
C ASN A 518 25.77 14.02 7.19
N LEU A 519 26.43 14.09 6.05
CA LEU A 519 27.70 14.84 5.92
C LEU A 519 27.48 16.34 6.11
N ALA A 520 26.43 16.90 5.54
CA ALA A 520 26.09 18.31 5.69
C ALA A 520 25.82 18.68 7.15
N ASP A 521 25.06 17.85 7.88
CA ASP A 521 24.81 18.05 9.31
C ASP A 521 26.11 17.95 10.12
N LEU A 522 26.95 16.96 9.84
CA LEU A 522 28.24 16.80 10.51
C LEU A 522 29.15 18.01 10.28
N ILE A 523 29.22 18.53 9.06
CA ILE A 523 30.00 19.73 8.71
C ILE A 523 29.48 20.95 9.49
N ARG A 524 28.16 21.17 9.52
CA ARG A 524 27.53 22.27 10.26
C ARG A 524 27.80 22.20 11.76
N ASP A 525 27.64 21.03 12.33
CA ASP A 525 27.80 20.87 13.78
C ASP A 525 29.25 21.05 14.20
N THR A 526 30.17 20.61 13.35
CA THR A 526 31.61 20.87 13.54
C THR A 526 31.90 22.38 13.52
N ALA A 527 31.35 23.09 12.53
CA ALA A 527 31.52 24.55 12.40
C ALA A 527 30.87 25.32 13.56
N LYS A 528 29.66 24.94 14.00
CA LYS A 528 28.96 25.55 15.15
C LYS A 528 29.75 25.41 16.45
N GLN A 529 30.52 24.34 16.60
CA GLN A 529 31.39 24.12 17.76
C GLN A 529 32.71 24.91 17.69
N GLY A 530 32.92 25.69 16.63
CA GLY A 530 34.15 26.41 16.39
C GLY A 530 35.36 25.50 16.03
N LEU A 531 35.05 24.26 15.66
CA LEU A 531 36.07 23.30 15.25
C LEU A 531 36.37 23.42 13.75
N LYS A 532 37.58 23.07 13.34
CA LYS A 532 37.95 23.04 11.92
C LYS A 532 37.14 21.94 11.20
N VAL A 533 36.42 22.31 10.16
CA VAL A 533 35.71 21.37 9.30
C VAL A 533 36.68 20.39 8.67
N ASN A 534 36.35 19.11 8.72
CA ASN A 534 37.19 18.07 8.12
C ASN A 534 37.04 18.10 6.59
N GLU A 535 38.10 18.44 5.90
CA GLU A 535 38.16 18.50 4.43
C GLU A 535 37.73 17.17 3.77
N ARG A 536 38.00 16.03 4.42
CA ARG A 536 37.57 14.72 3.92
C ARG A 536 36.03 14.64 3.80
N ASN A 537 35.30 15.21 4.75
CA ASN A 537 33.84 15.21 4.72
C ASN A 537 33.30 16.05 3.55
N VAL A 538 33.94 17.19 3.26
CA VAL A 538 33.58 18.05 2.14
C VAL A 538 33.88 17.36 0.79
N LEU A 539 35.02 16.71 0.68
CA LEU A 539 35.41 15.95 -0.52
C LEU A 539 34.47 14.75 -0.74
N GLU A 540 34.07 14.06 0.33
CA GLU A 540 33.09 12.97 0.25
C GLU A 540 31.74 13.48 -0.22
N LEU A 541 31.24 14.58 0.35
CA LEU A 541 29.98 15.22 -0.06
C LEU A 541 30.01 15.58 -1.55
N ARG A 542 31.08 16.24 -2.00
CA ARG A 542 31.27 16.55 -3.43
C ARG A 542 31.28 15.29 -4.30
N SER A 543 31.98 14.25 -3.85
CA SER A 543 32.05 12.98 -4.59
C SER A 543 30.68 12.32 -4.75
N LEU A 544 29.83 12.40 -3.73
CA LEU A 544 28.46 11.86 -3.78
C LEU A 544 27.60 12.65 -4.78
N LEU A 545 27.64 13.97 -4.74
CA LEU A 545 26.92 14.82 -5.71
C LEU A 545 27.32 14.49 -7.15
N VAL A 546 28.61 14.31 -7.43
CA VAL A 546 29.11 13.91 -8.75
C VAL A 546 28.64 12.50 -9.14
N LYS A 547 28.62 11.57 -8.20
CA LYS A 547 28.12 10.20 -8.43
C LYS A 547 26.62 10.20 -8.73
N ASP A 548 25.86 11.00 -8.00
CA ASP A 548 24.42 11.09 -8.21
C ASP A 548 24.07 11.77 -9.54
N GLN A 549 24.75 12.86 -9.90
CA GLN A 549 24.64 13.47 -11.22
C GLN A 549 24.86 12.45 -12.33
N LYS A 550 25.92 11.67 -12.23
CA LYS A 550 26.24 10.62 -13.20
C LYS A 550 25.17 9.51 -13.22
N ASN A 551 24.68 9.11 -12.03
CA ASN A 551 23.65 8.09 -11.88
C ASN A 551 22.34 8.53 -12.54
N MET A 552 21.95 9.79 -12.35
CA MET A 552 20.72 10.34 -12.91
C MET A 552 20.82 10.72 -14.39
N GLY A 553 22.02 10.83 -14.93
CA GLY A 553 22.24 11.23 -16.33
C GLY A 553 21.80 12.65 -16.66
N THR A 554 21.75 13.54 -15.66
CA THR A 554 21.30 14.93 -15.81
C THR A 554 22.29 15.89 -15.15
N GLU A 555 22.51 17.06 -15.74
CA GLU A 555 23.38 18.06 -15.16
C GLU A 555 22.71 18.90 -14.05
N GLU A 556 21.42 19.09 -14.14
CA GLU A 556 20.61 19.83 -13.16
C GLU A 556 19.74 18.89 -12.30
N PRO A 557 19.57 19.17 -11.00
CA PRO A 557 20.08 20.32 -10.23
C PRO A 557 21.49 20.12 -9.64
N MET A 558 22.13 18.97 -9.87
CA MET A 558 23.41 18.63 -9.22
C MET A 558 24.57 19.51 -9.69
N GLY A 559 24.59 19.93 -10.94
CA GLY A 559 25.63 20.81 -11.48
C GLY A 559 25.72 22.14 -10.73
N SER A 560 24.57 22.77 -10.45
CA SER A 560 24.51 23.99 -9.64
C SER A 560 24.95 23.75 -8.20
N ALA A 561 24.57 22.61 -7.61
CA ALA A 561 24.95 22.25 -6.25
C ALA A 561 26.46 22.05 -6.14
N ILE A 562 27.09 21.33 -7.06
CA ILE A 562 28.54 21.11 -7.10
C ILE A 562 29.28 22.42 -7.27
N THR A 563 28.85 23.28 -8.20
CA THR A 563 29.45 24.59 -8.44
C THR A 563 29.38 25.48 -7.21
N THR A 564 28.23 25.50 -6.52
CA THR A 564 28.07 26.28 -5.28
C THR A 564 28.99 25.74 -4.18
N LEU A 565 29.06 24.42 -4.01
CA LEU A 565 29.94 23.79 -3.01
C LEU A 565 31.42 24.12 -3.26
N ASP A 566 31.86 24.09 -4.52
CA ASP A 566 33.24 24.35 -4.89
C ASP A 566 33.64 25.82 -4.66
N ASN A 567 32.69 26.75 -4.73
CA ASN A 567 32.94 28.18 -4.56
C ASN A 567 32.69 28.68 -3.13
N ASP A 568 31.65 28.20 -2.46
CA ASP A 568 31.22 28.68 -1.14
C ASP A 568 30.43 27.60 -0.38
N LEU A 569 31.11 26.94 0.54
CA LEU A 569 30.54 25.87 1.38
C LEU A 569 29.39 26.41 2.25
N ASP A 570 29.51 27.62 2.79
CA ASP A 570 28.48 28.17 3.69
C ASP A 570 27.20 28.48 2.90
N GLN A 571 27.35 29.02 1.71
CA GLN A 571 26.22 29.26 0.81
C GLN A 571 25.58 27.95 0.37
N PHE A 572 26.39 26.94 0.02
CA PHE A 572 25.91 25.61 -0.33
C PHE A 572 25.04 25.02 0.79
N LEU A 573 25.54 25.03 2.02
CA LEU A 573 24.80 24.47 3.17
C LEU A 573 23.49 25.23 3.46
N LYS A 574 23.44 26.53 3.20
CA LYS A 574 22.21 27.34 3.34
C LYS A 574 21.16 27.06 2.28
N ILE A 575 21.59 26.77 1.05
CA ILE A 575 20.69 26.61 -0.09
C ILE A 575 20.18 25.16 -0.21
N TYR A 576 21.09 24.21 -0.10
CA TYR A 576 20.81 22.81 -0.43
C TYR A 576 20.52 21.92 0.77
N PHE A 577 21.03 22.26 1.95
CA PHE A 577 20.82 21.49 3.15
C PHE A 577 20.37 22.39 4.30
N LEU A 578 19.07 22.52 4.51
CA LEU A 578 18.55 23.18 5.70
C LEU A 578 18.96 22.37 6.95
N PRO A 579 19.22 23.06 8.09
CA PRO A 579 19.43 22.36 9.34
C PRO A 579 18.25 21.44 9.62
N SER A 580 18.53 20.21 10.01
CA SER A 580 17.49 19.35 10.58
C SER A 580 16.90 20.06 11.78
N ALA A 581 15.60 20.03 11.95
CA ALA A 581 14.99 20.50 13.20
C ALA A 581 15.64 19.75 14.38
N PRO A 582 15.89 20.43 15.52
CA PRO A 582 16.52 19.78 16.67
C PRO A 582 15.74 18.52 17.03
N ALA A 583 16.41 17.39 17.06
CA ALA A 583 15.83 16.15 17.56
C ALA A 583 15.30 16.43 18.97
N GLY A 584 14.02 16.27 19.19
CA GLY A 584 13.42 16.38 20.51
C GLY A 584 12.62 17.65 20.81
N LYS A 585 12.30 18.49 19.84
CA LYS A 585 11.17 19.36 20.05
C LYS A 585 9.90 18.53 19.94
N MET A 586 9.46 18.02 21.08
CA MET A 586 8.15 17.39 21.26
C MET A 586 6.96 18.31 20.89
N GLU A 587 7.24 19.57 20.59
CA GLU A 587 6.24 20.55 20.15
C GLU A 587 5.45 20.10 18.92
N ASN A 588 6.07 19.27 18.07
CA ASN A 588 5.36 18.71 16.91
C ASN A 588 4.46 17.53 17.28
N TRP A 589 4.72 16.86 18.40
CA TRP A 589 3.86 15.80 18.93
C TRP A 589 2.58 16.37 19.54
N ASP A 590 2.67 17.58 20.08
CA ASP A 590 1.54 18.34 20.65
C ASP A 590 0.86 19.21 19.57
N SER A 591 1.34 19.17 18.33
CA SER A 591 0.62 19.88 17.26
C SER A 591 -0.77 19.27 17.11
N PRO A 592 -1.80 20.09 16.94
CA PRO A 592 -3.17 19.59 16.74
C PRO A 592 -3.30 18.55 15.63
N GLY A 593 -2.37 18.54 14.68
CA GLY A 593 -2.33 17.55 13.59
C GLY A 593 -1.90 16.14 14.00
N PHE A 594 -1.04 15.99 15.00
CA PHE A 594 -0.55 14.67 15.41
C PHE A 594 -1.53 13.93 16.35
N TRP A 595 -2.12 14.68 17.30
CA TRP A 595 -3.09 14.15 18.25
C TRP A 595 -4.54 14.42 17.87
N SER A 596 -4.77 15.02 16.69
CA SER A 596 -6.10 15.42 16.24
C SER A 596 -7.04 14.25 15.96
N ILE A 597 -6.58 13.02 16.13
CA ILE A 597 -7.47 11.86 16.21
C ILE A 597 -8.46 12.01 17.37
N THR A 598 -8.09 12.79 18.39
CA THR A 598 -8.91 12.96 19.60
C THR A 598 -9.46 14.37 19.83
N SER A 599 -9.01 15.38 19.09
CA SER A 599 -9.28 16.79 19.43
C SER A 599 -9.97 17.62 18.35
N GLN A 600 -10.44 17.00 17.26
CA GLN A 600 -11.23 17.71 16.23
C GLN A 600 -12.57 17.06 15.97
#